data_690089fdd7e4acecf314247d2044295d
#
_entry.id   690089fdd7e4acecf314247d2044295d
#
_cell.length_a   1.000
_cell.length_b   1.000
_cell.length_c   1.000
_cell.angle_alpha   90.00
_cell.angle_beta   90.00
_cell.angle_gamma   90.00
#
_symmetry.space_group_name_H-M   'P 1'
#
loop_
_entity.id
_entity.type
_entity.pdbx_description
1 polymer ?
#
loop_
_entity_poly.entity_id
_entity_poly.type
_entity_poly.pdbx_seq_one_letter_code
_entity_poly.pdbx_strand_id
1 'polypeptide(L)'
;LAMGALYIQKQIPAIATLFTTHATSIGRSIAGNNKALYAYMDGYNGDQMAKELNMEAKHSVEKQAAHYVDCFTTVSDITARECKQLLDKAPDIVTPNGFEPNFVPEGKEYAKKRKEARRTLINVAEKLLGCSIDPNALLVSTSGRYEYRNKGIDVFIEAMNRVRTSGRLQREVVAFIMVPAWVRAARADLKEAIEQDIKTTSPLQIPFITHWLHNMPEDKVLNYINHAGFTNAASEKLKIIFVPCYLDGKGGIFNKTYYDMLIGMDATVYPSYYEPWGYTPLESIAFGIPTITTNLAGFGMWAKKTVSGDNL
;
A
#
# COMPACT_ATOMS: atom_id res chain seq x y z
N LEU A 1 -14.02 -16.43 -12.94
CA LEU A 1 -15.39 -15.87 -12.88
C LEU A 1 -15.82 -15.31 -14.24
N ALA A 2 -14.99 -14.50 -14.95
CA ALA A 2 -15.35 -13.93 -16.25
C ALA A 2 -15.76 -15.01 -17.30
N MET A 3 -15.02 -16.11 -17.41
CA MET A 3 -15.43 -17.25 -18.25
C MET A 3 -16.77 -17.85 -17.85
N GLY A 4 -17.08 -17.89 -16.55
CA GLY A 4 -18.37 -18.36 -16.05
C GLY A 4 -19.54 -17.49 -16.53
N ALA A 5 -19.37 -16.17 -16.50
CA ALA A 5 -20.38 -15.25 -17.03
C ALA A 5 -20.64 -15.45 -18.51
N LEU A 6 -19.59 -15.60 -19.32
CA LEU A 6 -19.69 -15.89 -20.76
C LEU A 6 -20.35 -17.23 -21.02
N TYR A 7 -20.04 -18.25 -20.21
CA TYR A 7 -20.66 -19.58 -20.34
C TYR A 7 -22.15 -19.53 -20.00
N ILE A 8 -22.53 -18.88 -18.88
CA ILE A 8 -23.93 -18.73 -18.47
C ILE A 8 -24.74 -18.00 -19.53
N GLN A 9 -24.22 -16.88 -20.03
CA GLN A 9 -24.90 -16.11 -21.08
C GLN A 9 -25.18 -16.94 -22.33
N LYS A 10 -24.24 -17.82 -22.71
CA LYS A 10 -24.43 -18.72 -23.87
C LYS A 10 -25.42 -19.85 -23.60
N GLN A 11 -25.41 -20.43 -22.38
CA GLN A 11 -26.23 -21.58 -22.04
C GLN A 11 -27.64 -21.23 -21.56
N ILE A 12 -27.76 -20.08 -20.87
CA ILE A 12 -29.02 -19.63 -20.25
C ILE A 12 -29.23 -18.14 -20.56
N PRO A 13 -29.58 -17.77 -21.80
CA PRO A 13 -29.67 -16.37 -22.22
C PRO A 13 -30.70 -15.51 -21.46
N ALA A 14 -31.60 -16.16 -20.70
CA ALA A 14 -32.57 -15.46 -19.85
C ALA A 14 -31.97 -14.87 -18.56
N ILE A 15 -30.73 -15.24 -18.22
CA ILE A 15 -30.03 -14.71 -17.04
C ILE A 15 -29.15 -13.51 -17.45
N ALA A 16 -29.47 -12.33 -16.93
CA ALA A 16 -28.65 -11.16 -17.13
C ALA A 16 -27.29 -11.33 -16.44
N THR A 17 -26.22 -10.92 -17.12
CA THR A 17 -24.85 -11.03 -16.66
C THR A 17 -24.24 -9.66 -16.41
N LEU A 18 -23.57 -9.51 -15.25
CA LEU A 18 -22.80 -8.32 -14.91
C LEU A 18 -21.35 -8.71 -14.64
N PHE A 19 -20.42 -8.02 -15.27
CA PHE A 19 -18.99 -8.18 -15.04
C PHE A 19 -18.37 -6.88 -14.55
N THR A 20 -17.74 -6.94 -13.37
CA THR A 20 -16.97 -5.82 -12.83
C THR A 20 -15.48 -6.14 -12.88
N THR A 21 -14.71 -5.33 -13.60
CA THR A 21 -13.24 -5.37 -13.47
C THR A 21 -12.77 -4.34 -12.45
N HIS A 22 -12.07 -4.82 -11.41
CA HIS A 22 -11.48 -3.95 -10.38
C HIS A 22 -10.13 -3.38 -10.79
N ALA A 23 -9.50 -3.96 -11.80
CA ALA A 23 -8.24 -3.53 -12.40
C ALA A 23 -8.10 -4.24 -13.73
N THR A 24 -7.71 -3.57 -14.79
CA THR A 24 -7.38 -4.30 -16.01
C THR A 24 -6.13 -5.14 -15.78
N SER A 25 -6.19 -6.43 -16.15
CA SER A 25 -5.05 -7.34 -15.98
C SER A 25 -3.81 -6.82 -16.70
N ILE A 26 -4.02 -6.30 -17.92
CA ILE A 26 -2.92 -5.78 -18.73
C ILE A 26 -2.42 -4.42 -18.24
N GLY A 27 -3.28 -3.50 -17.80
CA GLY A 27 -2.86 -2.22 -17.22
C GLY A 27 -1.98 -2.39 -16.00
N ARG A 28 -2.36 -3.30 -15.09
CA ARG A 28 -1.55 -3.67 -13.92
C ARG A 28 -0.18 -4.23 -14.34
N SER A 29 -0.13 -5.05 -15.37
CA SER A 29 1.12 -5.62 -15.88
C SER A 29 2.01 -4.56 -16.52
N ILE A 30 1.45 -3.66 -17.33
CA ILE A 30 2.21 -2.55 -17.94
C ILE A 30 2.86 -1.71 -16.83
N ALA A 31 2.08 -1.25 -15.86
CA ALA A 31 2.59 -0.45 -14.74
C ALA A 31 3.62 -1.21 -13.88
N GLY A 32 3.37 -2.50 -13.58
CA GLY A 32 4.27 -3.35 -12.80
C GLY A 32 5.59 -3.67 -13.48
N ASN A 33 5.65 -3.58 -14.82
CA ASN A 33 6.87 -3.76 -15.61
C ASN A 33 7.59 -2.42 -15.94
N ASN A 34 7.44 -1.41 -15.09
CA ASN A 34 8.11 -0.10 -15.22
C ASN A 34 7.75 0.68 -16.49
N LYS A 35 6.65 0.36 -17.14
CA LYS A 35 6.16 1.13 -18.27
C LYS A 35 5.24 2.25 -17.75
N ALA A 36 5.39 3.45 -18.29
CA ALA A 36 4.63 4.62 -17.86
C ALA A 36 3.19 4.58 -18.39
N LEU A 37 2.33 3.76 -17.77
CA LEU A 37 0.97 3.48 -18.24
C LEU A 37 0.18 4.74 -18.54
N TYR A 38 0.02 5.63 -17.55
CA TYR A 38 -0.87 6.79 -17.69
C TYR A 38 -0.28 7.92 -18.54
N ALA A 39 1.05 8.03 -18.60
CA ALA A 39 1.72 9.03 -19.43
C ALA A 39 1.62 8.72 -20.93
N TYR A 40 1.53 7.45 -21.29
CA TYR A 40 1.47 6.98 -22.67
C TYR A 40 0.24 6.11 -22.96
N MET A 41 -0.83 6.31 -22.17
CA MET A 41 -2.05 5.46 -22.24
C MET A 41 -2.57 5.32 -23.66
N ASP A 42 -2.70 6.42 -24.38
CA ASP A 42 -3.30 6.47 -25.72
C ASP A 42 -2.43 5.77 -26.79
N GLY A 43 -1.15 5.51 -26.49
CA GLY A 43 -0.22 4.79 -27.36
C GLY A 43 -0.20 3.27 -27.15
N TYR A 44 -0.81 2.75 -26.09
CA TYR A 44 -0.81 1.32 -25.85
C TYR A 44 -1.96 0.61 -26.56
N ASN A 45 -1.64 -0.49 -27.23
CA ASN A 45 -2.62 -1.46 -27.72
C ASN A 45 -2.67 -2.64 -26.73
N GLY A 46 -3.85 -2.96 -26.20
CA GLY A 46 -4.01 -3.99 -25.17
C GLY A 46 -3.59 -5.39 -25.62
N ASP A 47 -3.96 -5.78 -26.84
CA ASP A 47 -3.66 -7.10 -27.39
C ASP A 47 -2.14 -7.26 -27.67
N GLN A 48 -1.50 -6.18 -28.16
CA GLN A 48 -0.05 -6.17 -28.39
C GLN A 48 0.70 -6.25 -27.05
N MET A 49 0.29 -5.46 -26.08
CA MET A 49 0.90 -5.48 -24.76
C MET A 49 0.71 -6.82 -24.04
N ALA A 50 -0.45 -7.46 -24.25
CA ALA A 50 -0.70 -8.79 -23.70
C ALA A 50 0.29 -9.83 -24.25
N LYS A 51 0.60 -9.79 -25.54
CA LYS A 51 1.64 -10.65 -26.15
C LYS A 51 3.02 -10.35 -25.58
N GLU A 52 3.40 -9.07 -25.53
CA GLU A 52 4.70 -8.64 -25.04
C GLU A 52 4.95 -9.06 -23.57
N LEU A 53 3.91 -9.05 -22.75
CA LEU A 53 3.98 -9.33 -21.32
C LEU A 53 3.50 -10.75 -20.94
N ASN A 54 3.24 -11.63 -21.91
CA ASN A 54 2.75 -13.00 -21.70
C ASN A 54 1.43 -13.04 -20.89
N MET A 55 0.51 -12.14 -21.21
CA MET A 55 -0.78 -11.98 -20.53
C MET A 55 -1.99 -12.33 -21.41
N GLU A 56 -1.80 -12.90 -22.61
CA GLU A 56 -2.86 -13.12 -23.61
C GLU A 56 -4.06 -13.87 -23.05
N ALA A 57 -3.83 -14.94 -22.30
CA ALA A 57 -4.91 -15.76 -21.75
C ALA A 57 -5.80 -14.97 -20.78
N LYS A 58 -5.21 -14.16 -19.91
CA LYS A 58 -5.98 -13.34 -18.94
C LYS A 58 -6.64 -12.15 -19.63
N HIS A 59 -5.89 -11.48 -20.49
CA HIS A 59 -6.37 -10.32 -21.24
C HIS A 59 -7.52 -10.66 -22.15
N SER A 60 -7.42 -11.73 -22.94
CA SER A 60 -8.48 -12.15 -23.87
C SER A 60 -9.79 -12.50 -23.14
N VAL A 61 -9.70 -13.22 -22.02
CA VAL A 61 -10.90 -13.56 -21.22
C VAL A 61 -11.54 -12.30 -20.62
N GLU A 62 -10.74 -11.37 -20.10
CA GLU A 62 -11.23 -10.10 -19.55
C GLU A 62 -11.88 -9.24 -20.63
N LYS A 63 -11.22 -9.12 -21.79
CA LYS A 63 -11.72 -8.37 -22.95
C LYS A 63 -13.03 -8.96 -23.48
N GLN A 64 -13.12 -10.28 -23.66
CA GLN A 64 -14.34 -10.94 -24.11
C GLN A 64 -15.48 -10.76 -23.10
N ALA A 65 -15.20 -10.89 -21.79
CA ALA A 65 -16.20 -10.64 -20.77
C ALA A 65 -16.74 -9.21 -20.84
N ALA A 66 -15.84 -8.22 -20.94
CA ALA A 66 -16.24 -6.81 -21.07
C ALA A 66 -17.14 -6.53 -22.27
N HIS A 67 -16.92 -7.22 -23.39
CA HIS A 67 -17.68 -7.02 -24.63
C HIS A 67 -19.04 -7.74 -24.68
N TYR A 68 -19.16 -8.88 -24.03
CA TYR A 68 -20.32 -9.76 -24.24
C TYR A 68 -21.29 -9.85 -23.05
N VAL A 69 -20.92 -9.41 -21.84
CA VAL A 69 -21.89 -9.34 -20.74
C VAL A 69 -22.94 -8.24 -20.97
N ASP A 70 -24.09 -8.38 -20.34
CA ASP A 70 -25.18 -7.41 -20.45
C ASP A 70 -24.84 -6.06 -19.81
N CYS A 71 -24.00 -6.06 -18.76
CA CYS A 71 -23.52 -4.84 -18.13
C CYS A 71 -22.05 -5.00 -17.72
N PHE A 72 -21.20 -4.12 -18.23
CA PHE A 72 -19.79 -4.04 -17.88
C PHE A 72 -19.51 -2.85 -16.96
N THR A 73 -18.91 -3.07 -15.81
CA THR A 73 -18.63 -2.02 -14.82
C THR A 73 -17.17 -2.03 -14.37
N THR A 74 -16.73 -0.92 -13.80
CA THR A 74 -15.44 -0.79 -13.12
C THR A 74 -15.53 0.13 -11.92
N VAL A 75 -14.44 0.22 -11.14
CA VAL A 75 -14.45 0.84 -9.81
C VAL A 75 -14.04 2.31 -9.77
N SER A 76 -13.48 2.86 -10.87
CA SER A 76 -13.00 4.24 -10.88
C SER A 76 -12.89 4.82 -12.29
N ASP A 77 -12.86 6.16 -12.39
CA ASP A 77 -12.69 6.87 -13.65
C ASP A 77 -11.35 6.53 -14.33
N ILE A 78 -10.28 6.32 -13.54
CA ILE A 78 -8.97 5.97 -14.09
C ILE A 78 -8.98 4.56 -14.69
N THR A 79 -9.62 3.60 -14.02
CA THR A 79 -9.78 2.24 -14.55
C THR A 79 -10.72 2.23 -15.76
N ALA A 80 -11.73 3.11 -15.80
CA ALA A 80 -12.60 3.26 -16.97
C ALA A 80 -11.82 3.70 -18.22
N ARG A 81 -10.84 4.60 -18.06
CA ARG A 81 -9.91 4.97 -19.15
C ARG A 81 -9.08 3.78 -19.61
N GLU A 82 -8.57 2.97 -18.67
CA GLU A 82 -7.84 1.74 -19.01
C GLU A 82 -8.73 0.77 -19.79
N CYS A 83 -9.96 0.52 -19.33
CA CYS A 83 -10.91 -0.36 -20.01
C CYS A 83 -11.14 0.10 -21.45
N LYS A 84 -11.42 1.38 -21.64
CA LYS A 84 -11.63 1.95 -22.98
C LYS A 84 -10.44 1.73 -23.90
N GLN A 85 -9.23 1.98 -23.41
CA GLN A 85 -8.00 1.93 -24.21
C GLN A 85 -7.47 0.51 -24.41
N LEU A 86 -7.48 -0.30 -23.36
CA LEU A 86 -6.78 -1.58 -23.34
C LEU A 86 -7.70 -2.78 -23.63
N LEU A 87 -9.01 -2.65 -23.35
CA LEU A 87 -10.01 -3.66 -23.65
C LEU A 87 -10.89 -3.30 -24.84
N ASP A 88 -10.68 -2.15 -25.48
CA ASP A 88 -11.50 -1.59 -26.56
C ASP A 88 -12.99 -1.47 -26.16
N LYS A 89 -13.29 -1.34 -24.86
CA LYS A 89 -14.65 -1.25 -24.35
C LYS A 89 -14.68 -0.30 -23.14
N ALA A 90 -15.41 0.80 -23.26
CA ALA A 90 -15.73 1.61 -22.11
C ALA A 90 -16.73 0.88 -21.20
N PRO A 91 -16.59 0.98 -19.85
CA PRO A 91 -17.60 0.43 -18.96
C PRO A 91 -18.92 1.19 -19.12
N ASP A 92 -20.02 0.48 -18.91
CA ASP A 92 -21.35 1.08 -18.95
C ASP A 92 -21.58 1.97 -17.73
N ILE A 93 -21.05 1.58 -16.56
CA ILE A 93 -21.15 2.34 -15.30
C ILE A 93 -19.84 2.22 -14.52
N VAL A 94 -19.44 3.33 -13.87
CA VAL A 94 -18.39 3.33 -12.84
C VAL A 94 -19.05 3.21 -11.47
N THR A 95 -18.71 2.14 -10.75
CA THR A 95 -19.25 1.83 -9.42
C THR A 95 -18.13 1.86 -8.40
N PRO A 96 -17.91 2.99 -7.71
CA PRO A 96 -16.90 3.09 -6.65
C PRO A 96 -17.06 2.01 -5.60
N ASN A 97 -15.93 1.51 -5.07
CA ASN A 97 -15.98 0.49 -4.03
C ASN A 97 -16.63 1.05 -2.76
N GLY A 98 -17.54 0.27 -2.18
CA GLY A 98 -18.14 0.58 -0.88
C GLY A 98 -17.12 0.50 0.26
N PHE A 99 -17.36 1.26 1.32
CA PHE A 99 -16.54 1.27 2.52
C PHE A 99 -17.38 1.53 3.78
N GLU A 100 -17.22 0.71 4.79
CA GLU A 100 -17.91 0.84 6.07
C GLU A 100 -16.88 1.01 7.20
N PRO A 101 -16.87 2.15 7.92
CA PRO A 101 -15.88 2.46 8.95
C PRO A 101 -16.24 1.89 10.34
N ASN A 102 -17.19 1.00 10.48
CA ASN A 102 -17.72 0.47 11.73
C ASN A 102 -16.72 -0.29 12.62
N PHE A 103 -15.53 -0.59 12.08
CA PHE A 103 -14.41 -1.20 12.82
C PHE A 103 -13.55 -0.18 13.60
N VAL A 104 -13.78 1.11 13.40
CA VAL A 104 -13.01 2.16 14.09
C VAL A 104 -13.58 2.36 15.49
N PRO A 105 -12.75 2.25 16.55
CA PRO A 105 -13.21 2.52 17.92
C PRO A 105 -13.50 4.02 18.12
N GLU A 106 -14.34 4.34 19.07
CA GLU A 106 -14.74 5.72 19.37
C GLU A 106 -14.35 6.18 20.77
N GLY A 107 -14.31 7.48 20.97
CA GLY A 107 -14.17 8.12 22.27
C GLY A 107 -12.99 7.63 23.11
N LYS A 108 -13.25 7.18 24.32
CA LYS A 108 -12.20 6.73 25.25
C LYS A 108 -11.47 5.48 24.77
N GLU A 109 -12.16 4.60 24.04
CA GLU A 109 -11.54 3.40 23.48
C GLU A 109 -10.55 3.75 22.37
N TYR A 110 -10.89 4.69 21.49
CA TYR A 110 -9.97 5.21 20.48
C TYR A 110 -8.69 5.74 21.13
N ALA A 111 -8.82 6.64 22.13
CA ALA A 111 -7.68 7.23 22.80
C ALA A 111 -6.79 6.17 23.49
N LYS A 112 -7.39 5.16 24.13
CA LYS A 112 -6.68 4.05 24.74
C LYS A 112 -5.91 3.23 23.70
N LYS A 113 -6.58 2.77 22.65
CA LYS A 113 -5.95 1.97 21.58
C LYS A 113 -4.85 2.73 20.86
N ARG A 114 -5.06 4.02 20.57
CA ARG A 114 -4.03 4.88 19.98
C ARG A 114 -2.77 4.95 20.86
N LYS A 115 -2.94 5.15 22.17
CA LYS A 115 -1.82 5.19 23.11
C LYS A 115 -1.06 3.86 23.17
N GLU A 116 -1.78 2.75 23.16
CA GLU A 116 -1.20 1.40 23.14
C GLU A 116 -0.44 1.13 21.85
N ALA A 117 -1.03 1.48 20.71
CA ALA A 117 -0.39 1.35 19.39
C ALA A 117 0.93 2.14 19.33
N ARG A 118 0.90 3.41 19.71
CA ARG A 118 2.10 4.27 19.74
C ARG A 118 3.19 3.69 20.61
N ARG A 119 2.84 3.24 21.84
CA ARG A 119 3.79 2.61 22.74
C ARG A 119 4.43 1.36 22.11
N THR A 120 3.64 0.52 21.45
CA THR A 120 4.13 -0.68 20.76
C THR A 120 5.08 -0.33 19.62
N LEU A 121 4.71 0.64 18.77
CA LEU A 121 5.54 1.10 17.64
C LEU A 121 6.86 1.68 18.10
N ILE A 122 6.82 2.57 19.09
CA ILE A 122 8.01 3.22 19.67
C ILE A 122 8.90 2.18 20.33
N ASN A 123 8.35 1.28 21.16
CA ASN A 123 9.14 0.25 21.83
C ASN A 123 9.88 -0.65 20.82
N VAL A 124 9.21 -1.10 19.77
CA VAL A 124 9.87 -1.90 18.73
C VAL A 124 10.97 -1.11 18.03
N ALA A 125 10.74 0.18 17.73
CA ALA A 125 11.76 1.04 17.15
C ALA A 125 12.97 1.19 18.09
N GLU A 126 12.76 1.49 19.38
CA GLU A 126 13.83 1.63 20.38
C GLU A 126 14.67 0.36 20.51
N LYS A 127 14.03 -0.82 20.61
CA LYS A 127 14.74 -2.10 20.71
C LYS A 127 15.55 -2.41 19.44
N LEU A 128 15.01 -2.09 18.27
CA LEU A 128 15.69 -2.30 16.98
C LEU A 128 16.86 -1.35 16.78
N LEU A 129 16.69 -0.08 17.14
CA LEU A 129 17.63 1.01 16.87
C LEU A 129 18.64 1.25 17.99
N GLY A 130 18.45 0.66 19.18
CA GLY A 130 19.31 0.81 20.33
C GLY A 130 19.41 2.27 20.85
N CYS A 131 18.38 3.06 20.65
CA CYS A 131 18.30 4.44 21.13
C CYS A 131 16.86 4.78 21.56
N SER A 132 16.72 5.75 22.45
CA SER A 132 15.41 6.26 22.84
C SER A 132 14.80 7.06 21.70
N ILE A 133 13.49 6.94 21.54
CA ILE A 133 12.66 7.70 20.61
C ILE A 133 11.81 8.69 21.41
N ASP A 134 11.73 9.94 20.95
CA ASP A 134 10.85 10.93 21.57
C ASP A 134 9.40 10.39 21.61
N PRO A 135 8.74 10.31 22.79
CA PRO A 135 7.33 9.88 22.88
C PRO A 135 6.38 10.69 21.98
N ASN A 136 6.79 11.94 21.64
CA ASN A 136 6.06 12.82 20.73
C ASN A 136 6.55 12.74 19.28
N ALA A 137 7.42 11.80 18.94
CA ALA A 137 7.86 11.60 17.56
C ALA A 137 6.66 11.42 16.62
N LEU A 138 6.77 11.91 15.38
CA LEU A 138 5.78 11.69 14.36
C LEU A 138 5.93 10.27 13.79
N LEU A 139 4.89 9.48 13.92
CA LEU A 139 4.82 8.14 13.33
C LEU A 139 4.14 8.22 11.98
N VAL A 140 4.90 7.96 10.93
CA VAL A 140 4.42 8.04 9.54
C VAL A 140 4.49 6.66 8.91
N SER A 141 3.49 6.26 8.11
CA SER A 141 3.56 4.96 7.45
C SER A 141 3.09 4.96 6.01
N THR A 142 3.56 3.95 5.29
CA THR A 142 2.93 3.42 4.07
C THR A 142 2.62 1.95 4.27
N SER A 143 1.55 1.46 3.64
CA SER A 143 1.12 0.07 3.77
C SER A 143 0.42 -0.43 2.51
N GLY A 144 0.25 -1.74 2.41
CA GLY A 144 -0.40 -2.39 1.29
C GLY A 144 0.33 -3.64 0.83
N ARG A 145 0.05 -4.10 -0.39
CA ARG A 145 0.77 -5.23 -1.00
C ARG A 145 2.17 -4.83 -1.41
N TYR A 146 3.10 -5.79 -1.41
CA TYR A 146 4.46 -5.57 -1.88
C TYR A 146 4.52 -5.48 -3.42
N GLU A 147 3.85 -4.49 -3.95
CA GLU A 147 3.96 -4.07 -5.36
C GLU A 147 4.87 -2.83 -5.40
N TYR A 148 6.18 -3.04 -5.34
CA TYR A 148 7.20 -2.01 -5.07
C TYR A 148 7.00 -0.73 -5.88
N ARG A 149 6.78 -0.85 -7.20
CA ARG A 149 6.56 0.29 -8.10
C ARG A 149 5.10 0.78 -8.05
N ASN A 150 4.14 -0.15 -8.18
CA ASN A 150 2.73 0.23 -8.27
C ASN A 150 2.23 0.95 -7.01
N LYS A 151 2.72 0.54 -5.84
CA LYS A 151 2.38 1.18 -4.56
C LYS A 151 3.25 2.40 -4.23
N GLY A 152 4.24 2.74 -5.09
CA GLY A 152 5.12 3.87 -4.88
C GLY A 152 5.98 3.75 -3.63
N ILE A 153 6.40 2.54 -3.26
CA ILE A 153 7.26 2.33 -2.09
C ILE A 153 8.59 3.05 -2.28
N ASP A 154 9.11 3.07 -3.50
CA ASP A 154 10.28 3.85 -3.91
C ASP A 154 10.06 5.36 -3.69
N VAL A 155 8.90 5.88 -4.06
CA VAL A 155 8.54 7.28 -3.86
C VAL A 155 8.44 7.62 -2.37
N PHE A 156 7.88 6.72 -1.56
CA PHE A 156 7.84 6.90 -0.11
C PHE A 156 9.25 6.99 0.50
N ILE A 157 10.14 6.06 0.16
CA ILE A 157 11.53 6.07 0.67
C ILE A 157 12.25 7.33 0.23
N GLU A 158 12.12 7.73 -1.05
CA GLU A 158 12.74 8.95 -1.55
C GLU A 158 12.18 10.21 -0.87
N ALA A 159 10.86 10.27 -0.65
CA ALA A 159 10.24 11.38 0.09
C ALA A 159 10.80 11.48 1.52
N MET A 160 10.92 10.35 2.22
CA MET A 160 11.52 10.32 3.56
C MET A 160 13.00 10.74 3.52
N ASN A 161 13.75 10.33 2.50
CA ASN A 161 15.14 10.75 2.32
C ASN A 161 15.25 12.27 2.11
N ARG A 162 14.41 12.86 1.27
CA ARG A 162 14.39 14.32 1.05
C ARG A 162 14.02 15.08 2.31
N VAL A 163 13.05 14.57 3.08
CA VAL A 163 12.69 15.16 4.38
C VAL A 163 13.88 15.08 5.35
N ARG A 164 14.55 13.92 5.43
CA ARG A 164 15.74 13.69 6.28
C ARG A 164 16.87 14.67 5.96
N THR A 165 17.17 14.83 4.67
CA THR A 165 18.31 15.65 4.20
C THR A 165 17.99 17.13 4.12
N SER A 166 16.72 17.55 4.24
CA SER A 166 16.30 18.95 4.13
C SER A 166 16.79 19.85 5.27
N GLY A 167 17.18 19.28 6.42
CA GLY A 167 17.52 20.01 7.64
C GLY A 167 16.35 20.75 8.30
N ARG A 168 15.12 20.56 7.83
CA ARG A 168 13.92 21.30 8.30
C ARG A 168 13.12 20.60 9.39
N LEU A 169 13.48 19.36 9.73
CA LEU A 169 12.76 18.60 10.75
C LEU A 169 12.87 19.25 12.13
N GLN A 170 11.73 19.66 12.67
CA GLN A 170 11.63 20.18 14.03
C GLN A 170 11.43 19.05 15.05
N ARG A 171 10.72 17.97 14.66
CA ARG A 171 10.40 16.82 15.49
C ARG A 171 11.07 15.56 14.93
N GLU A 172 11.30 14.60 15.81
CA GLU A 172 11.71 13.27 15.40
C GLU A 172 10.59 12.57 14.59
N VAL A 173 10.98 11.82 13.58
CA VAL A 173 10.07 11.06 12.70
C VAL A 173 10.51 9.60 12.68
N VAL A 174 9.56 8.69 12.86
CA VAL A 174 9.76 7.26 12.59
C VAL A 174 8.84 6.84 11.46
N ALA A 175 9.43 6.49 10.34
CA ALA A 175 8.71 6.06 9.13
C ALA A 175 8.63 4.54 9.06
N PHE A 176 7.42 3.99 8.94
CA PHE A 176 7.17 2.56 8.85
C PHE A 176 6.73 2.16 7.43
N ILE A 177 7.37 1.16 6.86
CA ILE A 177 6.94 0.52 5.60
C ILE A 177 6.31 -0.82 5.98
N MET A 178 4.96 -0.89 5.98
CA MET A 178 4.19 -2.04 6.43
C MET A 178 3.65 -2.81 5.21
N VAL A 179 4.52 -3.56 4.53
CA VAL A 179 4.17 -4.31 3.32
C VAL A 179 4.67 -5.74 3.43
N PRO A 180 3.78 -6.76 3.34
CA PRO A 180 4.17 -8.17 3.47
C PRO A 180 5.10 -8.59 2.33
N ALA A 181 6.29 -9.06 2.67
CA ALA A 181 7.29 -9.59 1.75
C ALA A 181 7.46 -11.12 1.93
N TRP A 182 8.48 -11.69 1.33
CA TRP A 182 8.76 -13.12 1.47
C TRP A 182 9.52 -13.39 2.77
N VAL A 183 8.76 -13.34 3.87
CA VAL A 183 9.27 -13.50 5.23
C VAL A 183 9.75 -14.92 5.49
N ARG A 184 10.96 -15.03 6.04
CA ARG A 184 11.52 -16.28 6.55
C ARG A 184 11.13 -16.50 8.01
N ALA A 185 11.32 -15.49 8.87
CA ALA A 185 11.03 -15.56 10.30
C ALA A 185 11.04 -14.18 10.95
N ALA A 186 10.35 -14.04 12.08
CA ALA A 186 10.56 -12.92 12.99
C ALA A 186 12.01 -12.93 13.51
N ARG A 187 12.59 -11.76 13.77
CA ARG A 187 13.95 -11.66 14.32
C ARG A 187 13.98 -12.11 15.77
N ALA A 188 14.76 -13.16 16.07
CA ALA A 188 14.87 -13.69 17.42
C ALA A 188 15.49 -12.69 18.40
N ASP A 189 16.55 -11.95 17.95
CA ASP A 189 17.21 -10.92 18.73
C ASP A 189 16.27 -9.76 19.12
N LEU A 190 15.47 -9.29 18.17
CA LEU A 190 14.48 -8.25 18.43
C LEU A 190 13.33 -8.75 19.30
N LYS A 191 12.86 -9.97 19.05
CA LYS A 191 11.81 -10.60 19.85
C LYS A 191 12.22 -10.76 21.30
N GLU A 192 13.42 -11.27 21.55
CA GLU A 192 13.99 -11.41 22.88
C GLU A 192 14.13 -10.06 23.60
N ALA A 193 14.63 -9.03 22.89
CA ALA A 193 14.77 -7.69 23.44
C ALA A 193 13.42 -7.09 23.86
N ILE A 194 12.33 -7.41 23.15
CA ILE A 194 10.96 -6.96 23.47
C ILE A 194 10.39 -7.76 24.66
N GLU A 195 10.48 -9.09 24.62
CA GLU A 195 9.87 -9.98 25.62
C GLU A 195 10.53 -9.84 27.00
N GLN A 196 11.84 -9.64 27.05
CA GLN A 196 12.62 -9.46 28.28
C GLN A 196 12.81 -7.99 28.68
N ASP A 197 12.21 -7.05 27.93
CA ASP A 197 12.37 -5.61 28.08
C ASP A 197 13.85 -5.16 28.23
N ILE A 198 14.72 -5.76 27.41
CA ILE A 198 16.15 -5.46 27.40
C ILE A 198 16.36 -3.99 26.97
N LYS A 199 17.04 -3.21 27.78
CA LYS A 199 17.46 -1.87 27.38
C LYS A 199 18.61 -1.98 26.38
N THR A 200 18.28 -1.87 25.09
CA THR A 200 19.28 -1.82 24.02
C THR A 200 19.96 -0.45 23.98
N THR A 201 21.29 -0.43 23.89
CA THR A 201 22.11 0.80 23.84
C THR A 201 22.89 0.93 22.54
N SER A 202 22.74 -0.05 21.64
CA SER A 202 23.32 -0.06 20.31
C SER A 202 22.31 -0.68 19.33
N PRO A 203 22.33 -0.26 18.06
CA PRO A 203 21.41 -0.82 17.06
C PRO A 203 21.68 -2.31 16.86
N LEU A 204 20.61 -3.05 16.61
CA LEU A 204 20.72 -4.44 16.16
C LEU A 204 21.35 -4.49 14.76
N GLN A 205 21.89 -5.63 14.38
CA GLN A 205 22.40 -5.84 13.02
C GLN A 205 21.30 -5.55 11.99
N ILE A 206 21.58 -4.79 10.94
CA ILE A 206 20.60 -4.31 9.95
C ILE A 206 19.37 -3.65 10.63
N PRO A 207 19.53 -2.44 11.19
CA PRO A 207 18.50 -1.78 12.02
C PRO A 207 17.38 -1.17 11.20
N PHE A 208 17.02 -1.80 10.07
CA PHE A 208 15.99 -1.33 9.15
C PHE A 208 14.81 -2.29 9.02
N ILE A 209 14.89 -3.50 9.59
CA ILE A 209 13.92 -4.54 9.32
C ILE A 209 13.57 -5.34 10.58
N THR A 210 12.29 -5.68 10.72
CA THR A 210 11.76 -6.43 11.88
C THR A 210 11.74 -7.95 11.71
N HIS A 211 11.86 -8.44 10.48
CA HIS A 211 11.80 -9.87 10.13
C HIS A 211 12.84 -10.21 9.07
N TRP A 212 13.41 -11.39 9.16
CA TRP A 212 14.30 -11.91 8.13
C TRP A 212 13.52 -12.34 6.89
N LEU A 213 14.04 -12.00 5.70
CA LEU A 213 13.48 -12.41 4.41
C LEU A 213 14.28 -13.59 3.84
N HIS A 214 13.65 -14.38 2.96
CA HIS A 214 14.34 -15.41 2.19
C HIS A 214 15.33 -14.81 1.18
N ASN A 215 15.03 -13.62 0.68
CA ASN A 215 15.77 -12.93 -0.40
C ASN A 215 16.35 -11.58 0.07
N MET A 216 16.95 -11.53 1.27
CA MET A 216 17.50 -10.30 1.85
C MET A 216 18.37 -9.48 0.88
N PRO A 217 19.32 -10.07 0.11
CA PRO A 217 20.20 -9.30 -0.77
C PRO A 217 19.47 -8.67 -1.98
N GLU A 218 18.39 -9.28 -2.43
CA GLU A 218 17.64 -8.86 -3.62
C GLU A 218 16.41 -8.01 -3.27
N ASP A 219 16.14 -7.80 -1.96
CA ASP A 219 14.96 -7.04 -1.54
C ASP A 219 15.06 -5.57 -1.95
N LYS A 220 14.08 -5.10 -2.72
CA LYS A 220 14.10 -3.76 -3.31
C LYS A 220 13.96 -2.65 -2.27
N VAL A 221 13.23 -2.89 -1.18
CA VAL A 221 13.02 -1.91 -0.10
C VAL A 221 14.33 -1.71 0.65
N LEU A 222 14.98 -2.79 1.09
CA LEU A 222 16.25 -2.74 1.80
C LEU A 222 17.36 -2.14 0.93
N ASN A 223 17.43 -2.55 -0.33
CA ASN A 223 18.41 -2.03 -1.28
C ASN A 223 18.25 -0.53 -1.48
N TYR A 224 17.01 -0.02 -1.57
CA TYR A 224 16.80 1.40 -1.75
C TYR A 224 17.05 2.21 -0.47
N ILE A 225 16.69 1.70 0.71
CA ILE A 225 17.04 2.29 2.00
C ILE A 225 18.55 2.46 2.13
N ASN A 226 19.32 1.42 1.80
CA ASN A 226 20.79 1.45 1.82
C ASN A 226 21.34 2.44 0.77
N HIS A 227 20.82 2.40 -0.46
CA HIS A 227 21.25 3.30 -1.54
C HIS A 227 20.99 4.77 -1.20
N ALA A 228 19.87 5.08 -0.55
CA ALA A 228 19.53 6.42 -0.09
C ALA A 228 20.35 6.89 1.11
N GLY A 229 21.22 6.03 1.66
CA GLY A 229 22.14 6.36 2.73
C GLY A 229 21.47 6.56 4.09
N PHE A 230 20.37 5.87 4.37
CA PHE A 230 19.84 5.82 5.73
C PHE A 230 20.77 5.03 6.63
N THR A 231 20.99 5.54 7.84
CA THR A 231 21.80 4.87 8.87
C THR A 231 20.97 4.48 10.09
N ASN A 232 19.83 5.14 10.30
CA ASN A 232 19.03 5.07 11.52
C ASN A 232 19.85 5.39 12.80
N ALA A 233 20.93 6.18 12.66
CA ALA A 233 21.76 6.58 13.79
C ALA A 233 20.93 7.37 14.83
N ALA A 234 21.32 7.28 16.10
CA ALA A 234 20.64 7.99 17.19
C ALA A 234 20.56 9.52 16.95
N SER A 235 21.55 10.10 16.28
CA SER A 235 21.60 11.51 15.92
C SER A 235 20.67 11.93 14.77
N GLU A 236 20.19 10.99 13.98
CA GLU A 236 19.27 11.28 12.88
C GLU A 236 17.86 11.56 13.43
N LYS A 237 17.24 12.64 12.95
CA LYS A 237 15.84 12.97 13.32
C LYS A 237 14.79 12.15 12.55
N LEU A 238 15.16 11.49 11.47
CA LEU A 238 14.25 10.61 10.74
C LEU A 238 14.84 9.22 10.65
N LYS A 239 14.06 8.25 11.09
CA LYS A 239 14.37 6.83 11.06
C LYS A 239 13.35 6.10 10.17
N ILE A 240 13.78 5.02 9.50
CA ILE A 240 12.95 4.24 8.62
C ILE A 240 13.00 2.76 9.00
N ILE A 241 11.83 2.12 9.12
CA ILE A 241 11.70 0.72 9.55
C ILE A 241 10.80 -0.03 8.60
N PHE A 242 11.32 -1.11 8.03
CA PHE A 242 10.58 -2.03 7.20
C PHE A 242 9.96 -3.15 8.05
N VAL A 243 8.64 -3.29 7.95
CA VAL A 243 7.82 -4.31 8.62
C VAL A 243 7.26 -5.24 7.55
N PRO A 244 8.00 -6.30 7.16
CA PRO A 244 7.67 -7.12 5.99
C PRO A 244 6.66 -8.25 6.27
N CYS A 245 6.02 -8.28 7.41
CA CYS A 245 5.07 -9.34 7.76
C CYS A 245 3.61 -8.91 7.57
N TYR A 246 2.74 -9.87 7.44
CA TYR A 246 1.31 -9.64 7.63
C TYR A 246 1.03 -9.27 9.09
N LEU A 247 0.33 -8.17 9.29
CA LEU A 247 -0.11 -7.73 10.62
C LEU A 247 -1.48 -8.36 10.92
N ASP A 248 -1.48 -9.65 11.21
CA ASP A 248 -2.64 -10.47 11.54
C ASP A 248 -2.74 -10.84 13.04
N GLY A 249 -1.87 -10.26 13.86
CA GLY A 249 -1.74 -10.53 15.28
C GLY A 249 -0.78 -11.68 15.63
N LYS A 250 -0.15 -12.33 14.65
CA LYS A 250 0.70 -13.52 14.84
C LYS A 250 2.12 -13.36 14.30
N GLY A 251 2.51 -12.16 13.89
CA GLY A 251 3.80 -11.89 13.25
C GLY A 251 5.04 -12.09 14.14
N GLY A 252 4.89 -12.27 15.44
CA GLY A 252 6.00 -12.57 16.36
C GLY A 252 6.75 -11.36 16.93
N ILE A 253 6.60 -10.16 16.34
CA ILE A 253 7.21 -8.90 16.83
C ILE A 253 6.14 -7.99 17.42
N PHE A 254 5.20 -7.51 16.64
CA PHE A 254 4.14 -6.62 17.13
C PHE A 254 3.00 -7.40 17.80
N ASN A 255 2.66 -8.57 17.29
CA ASN A 255 1.53 -9.40 17.73
C ASN A 255 0.21 -8.59 17.79
N LYS A 256 0.02 -7.70 16.82
CA LYS A 256 -1.10 -6.79 16.65
C LYS A 256 -1.62 -6.86 15.23
N THR A 257 -2.90 -6.57 15.05
CA THR A 257 -3.47 -6.43 13.70
C THR A 257 -3.04 -5.13 13.03
N TYR A 258 -3.22 -5.04 11.71
CA TYR A 258 -2.94 -3.82 10.96
C TYR A 258 -3.67 -2.61 11.54
N TYR A 259 -4.96 -2.74 11.86
CA TYR A 259 -5.74 -1.63 12.41
C TYR A 259 -5.32 -1.24 13.83
N ASP A 260 -4.89 -2.21 14.64
CA ASP A 260 -4.32 -1.93 15.96
C ASP A 260 -3.01 -1.12 15.88
N MET A 261 -2.29 -1.21 14.76
CA MET A 261 -1.06 -0.44 14.53
C MET A 261 -1.37 0.89 13.83
N LEU A 262 -2.28 0.88 12.84
CA LEU A 262 -2.66 2.06 12.06
C LEU A 262 -3.15 3.21 12.95
N ILE A 263 -3.99 2.92 13.94
CA ILE A 263 -4.53 3.92 14.86
C ILE A 263 -3.45 4.73 15.59
N GLY A 264 -2.21 4.20 15.69
CA GLY A 264 -1.07 4.87 16.32
C GLY A 264 -0.36 5.88 15.43
N MET A 265 -0.64 5.91 14.13
CA MET A 265 0.04 6.80 13.18
C MET A 265 -0.42 8.26 13.29
N ASP A 266 0.48 9.18 12.95
CA ASP A 266 0.20 10.62 12.87
C ASP A 266 -0.05 11.06 11.44
N ALA A 267 0.47 10.32 10.46
CA ALA A 267 0.19 10.52 9.04
C ALA A 267 0.44 9.23 8.26
N THR A 268 -0.24 9.10 7.13
CA THR A 268 -0.02 8.01 6.19
C THR A 268 0.21 8.55 4.79
N VAL A 269 1.07 7.86 4.02
CA VAL A 269 1.43 8.29 2.68
C VAL A 269 1.34 7.09 1.74
N TYR A 270 0.45 7.17 0.77
CA TYR A 270 0.20 6.13 -0.23
C TYR A 270 0.49 6.69 -1.63
N PRO A 271 1.78 6.80 -2.02
CA PRO A 271 2.17 7.46 -3.25
C PRO A 271 2.07 6.53 -4.46
N SER A 272 0.94 5.84 -4.57
CA SER A 272 0.71 4.81 -5.58
C SER A 272 0.82 5.35 -6.99
N TYR A 273 1.57 4.64 -7.80
CA TYR A 273 1.72 4.85 -9.23
C TYR A 273 0.59 4.19 -10.03
N TYR A 274 0.10 3.07 -9.51
CA TYR A 274 -1.03 2.31 -10.03
C TYR A 274 -1.90 1.82 -8.87
N GLU A 275 -3.09 2.37 -8.75
CA GLU A 275 -4.07 2.00 -7.73
C GLU A 275 -5.50 2.17 -8.27
N PRO A 276 -6.16 1.11 -8.71
CA PRO A 276 -7.51 1.20 -9.30
C PRO A 276 -8.55 1.86 -8.39
N TRP A 277 -8.48 1.60 -7.08
CA TRP A 277 -9.29 2.30 -6.09
C TRP A 277 -8.43 2.84 -4.94
N GLY A 278 -8.04 2.01 -3.98
CA GLY A 278 -7.24 2.38 -2.81
C GLY A 278 -8.04 2.35 -1.51
N TYR A 279 -8.10 1.17 -0.88
CA TYR A 279 -8.72 1.03 0.43
C TYR A 279 -7.86 1.60 1.55
N THR A 280 -6.54 1.47 1.48
CA THR A 280 -5.63 1.94 2.54
C THR A 280 -5.74 3.43 2.86
N PRO A 281 -5.91 4.35 1.89
CA PRO A 281 -6.25 5.74 2.21
C PRO A 281 -7.59 5.90 2.93
N LEU A 282 -8.62 5.15 2.51
CA LEU A 282 -9.95 5.19 3.14
C LEU A 282 -9.90 4.70 4.59
N GLU A 283 -9.22 3.58 4.83
CA GLU A 283 -9.00 3.03 6.17
C GLU A 283 -8.29 4.04 7.08
N SER A 284 -7.25 4.68 6.57
CA SER A 284 -6.51 5.71 7.31
C SER A 284 -7.38 6.91 7.66
N ILE A 285 -8.14 7.43 6.70
CA ILE A 285 -9.07 8.55 6.92
C ILE A 285 -10.15 8.17 7.93
N ALA A 286 -10.67 6.94 7.90
CA ALA A 286 -11.64 6.46 8.87
C ALA A 286 -11.13 6.55 10.31
N PHE A 287 -9.84 6.29 10.52
CA PHE A 287 -9.16 6.51 11.81
C PHE A 287 -8.85 7.99 12.11
N GLY A 288 -9.28 8.93 11.28
CA GLY A 288 -8.99 10.35 11.46
C GLY A 288 -7.52 10.72 11.25
N ILE A 289 -6.77 9.92 10.50
CA ILE A 289 -5.34 10.13 10.26
C ILE A 289 -5.14 10.96 8.99
N PRO A 290 -4.39 12.06 9.03
CA PRO A 290 -3.96 12.79 7.83
C PRO A 290 -3.34 11.86 6.80
N THR A 291 -3.86 11.88 5.58
CA THR A 291 -3.54 10.90 4.55
C THR A 291 -3.14 11.58 3.25
N ILE A 292 -2.01 11.19 2.71
CA ILE A 292 -1.54 11.62 1.38
C ILE A 292 -1.73 10.46 0.40
N THR A 293 -2.41 10.71 -0.70
CA THR A 293 -2.54 9.79 -1.83
C THR A 293 -2.27 10.52 -3.15
N THR A 294 -2.35 9.82 -4.27
CA THR A 294 -2.06 10.39 -5.58
C THR A 294 -3.33 10.56 -6.42
N ASN A 295 -3.25 11.42 -7.42
CA ASN A 295 -4.25 11.53 -8.48
C ASN A 295 -4.14 10.41 -9.55
N LEU A 296 -3.31 9.40 -9.32
CA LEU A 296 -3.23 8.16 -10.09
C LEU A 296 -3.94 6.99 -9.37
N ALA A 297 -4.48 7.26 -8.19
CA ALA A 297 -5.33 6.34 -7.44
C ALA A 297 -6.81 6.68 -7.65
N GLY A 298 -7.65 5.67 -7.86
CA GLY A 298 -9.08 5.87 -8.10
C GLY A 298 -9.76 6.65 -6.99
N PHE A 299 -9.47 6.31 -5.72
CA PHE A 299 -9.98 7.06 -4.57
C PHE A 299 -9.47 8.51 -4.53
N GLY A 300 -8.18 8.75 -4.82
CA GLY A 300 -7.63 10.11 -4.84
C GLY A 300 -8.30 10.99 -5.89
N MET A 301 -8.58 10.44 -7.08
CA MET A 301 -9.34 11.14 -8.12
C MET A 301 -10.78 11.40 -7.70
N TRP A 302 -11.44 10.40 -7.12
CA TRP A 302 -12.81 10.53 -6.63
C TRP A 302 -12.91 11.60 -5.53
N ALA A 303 -12.02 11.57 -4.56
CA ALA A 303 -11.98 12.54 -3.46
C ALA A 303 -11.81 13.98 -4.00
N LYS A 304 -10.85 14.19 -4.90
CA LYS A 304 -10.63 15.49 -5.54
C LYS A 304 -11.85 16.00 -6.29
N LYS A 305 -12.66 15.11 -6.90
CA LYS A 305 -13.87 15.47 -7.65
C LYS A 305 -15.06 15.75 -6.74
N THR A 306 -15.15 15.06 -5.60
CA THR A 306 -16.36 15.01 -4.75
C THR A 306 -16.24 15.96 -3.57
N VAL A 307 -15.06 16.12 -3.00
CA VAL A 307 -14.82 17.01 -1.86
C VAL A 307 -14.35 18.36 -2.39
N SER A 308 -15.24 19.34 -2.37
CA SER A 308 -14.90 20.74 -2.71
C SER A 308 -14.31 21.44 -1.49
N GLY A 309 -13.07 21.91 -1.56
CA GLY A 309 -12.41 22.70 -0.51
C GLY A 309 -10.89 22.74 -0.68
N ASP A 310 -10.25 23.76 -0.12
CA ASP A 310 -8.79 24.03 -0.23
C ASP A 310 -7.88 23.03 0.53
N ASN A 311 -8.45 21.95 1.07
CA ASN A 311 -7.78 20.98 1.94
C ASN A 311 -7.52 19.61 1.26
N LEU A 312 -7.51 19.56 -0.05
CA LEU A 312 -7.19 18.34 -0.81
C LEU A 312 -5.84 18.43 -1.53
#